data_bea4e17590b6c33e9d215242386b56b5
#
_entry.id   bea4e17590b6c33e9d215242386b56b5
#
_cell.length_a   1.000
_cell.length_b   1.000
_cell.length_c   1.000
_cell.angle_alpha   90.00
_cell.angle_beta   90.00
_cell.angle_gamma   90.00
#
_symmetry.space_group_name_H-M   'P 1'
#
loop_
_entity.id
_entity.type
_entity.pdbx_description
1 polymer ?
#
loop_
_entity_poly.entity_id
_entity_poly.type
_entity_poly.pdbx_seq_one_letter_code
_entity_poly.pdbx_strand_id
1 'polypeptide(L)'
;MPVGNGAVGMVDRDIFDEWLRARAALAGASRITGTFERIDRDPDGTARVVWREARNGPESSARARTVIGADGARSGVARQELKGADRIPCVFAYHEIVKVPEGGAPGFDPHRCDVIYQGKYSPDFYAWVFPHGETASIGLGSANKGFPLRETTKALREELGLDGFETVRCEGAPIPLKPLKRWDNGRDVVVAGDAAGVVAPASGEGIYYAMVAGREAADAVELCLATGKASALKQARKRFMRQHGRVFLILGIMQYFWYSSDKRRERFVKMCEDPDVQRLTWDAYMNKQLVRADPMAHVRVFFKDMGHLLGITKVEPVTQVPAE
;
A
#
# COMPACT_ATOMS: atom_id res chain seq x y z
N MET A 1 -16.66 9.24 6.55
CA MET A 1 -17.51 8.02 6.61
C MET A 1 -17.48 7.50 8.05
N PRO A 2 -18.61 7.43 8.74
CA PRO A 2 -18.67 6.79 10.03
C PRO A 2 -18.46 5.28 9.90
N VAL A 3 -17.72 4.68 10.82
CA VAL A 3 -17.42 3.24 10.81
C VAL A 3 -18.41 2.41 11.66
N GLY A 4 -19.51 3.01 12.11
CA GLY A 4 -20.51 2.37 12.97
C GLY A 4 -19.88 1.82 14.26
N ASN A 5 -20.09 0.53 14.53
CA ASN A 5 -19.48 -0.17 15.68
C ASN A 5 -18.08 -0.75 15.35
N GLY A 6 -17.52 -0.46 14.18
CA GLY A 6 -16.19 -0.89 13.78
C GLY A 6 -15.09 0.07 14.23
N ALA A 7 -13.85 -0.37 14.10
CA ALA A 7 -12.65 0.45 14.29
C ALA A 7 -11.59 0.13 13.24
N VAL A 8 -10.79 1.13 12.90
CA VAL A 8 -9.56 0.93 12.13
C VAL A 8 -8.40 0.91 13.12
N GLY A 9 -7.79 -0.26 13.29
CA GLY A 9 -6.61 -0.39 14.15
C GLY A 9 -5.40 0.25 13.46
N MET A 10 -4.70 1.12 14.18
CA MET A 10 -3.43 1.70 13.74
C MET A 10 -2.28 0.88 14.32
N VAL A 11 -1.20 0.75 13.56
CA VAL A 11 0.01 0.04 14.00
C VAL A 11 1.25 0.86 13.68
N ASP A 12 2.17 0.91 14.64
CA ASP A 12 3.51 1.43 14.41
C ASP A 12 4.36 0.35 13.75
N ARG A 13 4.81 0.64 12.53
CA ARG A 13 5.47 -0.33 11.66
C ARG A 13 6.82 -0.80 12.20
N ASP A 14 7.55 0.04 12.90
CA ASP A 14 8.79 -0.30 13.59
C ASP A 14 8.56 -1.38 14.67
N ILE A 15 7.48 -1.27 15.44
CA ILE A 15 7.09 -2.25 16.47
C ILE A 15 6.48 -3.50 15.82
N PHE A 16 5.54 -3.33 14.91
CA PHE A 16 4.81 -4.44 14.29
C PHE A 16 5.70 -5.32 13.42
N ASP A 17 6.55 -4.72 12.60
CA ASP A 17 7.47 -5.46 11.73
C ASP A 17 8.51 -6.21 12.56
N GLU A 18 9.00 -5.62 13.66
CA GLU A 18 9.93 -6.28 14.56
C GLU A 18 9.28 -7.46 15.31
N TRP A 19 8.03 -7.30 15.74
CA TRP A 19 7.28 -8.37 16.36
C TRP A 19 7.10 -9.58 15.41
N LEU A 20 6.82 -9.32 14.12
CA LEU A 20 6.73 -10.40 13.12
C LEU A 20 8.08 -11.10 12.91
N ARG A 21 9.20 -10.35 12.87
CA ARG A 21 10.56 -10.93 12.76
C ARG A 21 10.91 -11.79 13.98
N ALA A 22 10.59 -11.31 15.18
CA ALA A 22 10.80 -12.05 16.42
C ALA A 22 10.00 -13.36 16.42
N ARG A 23 8.73 -13.33 15.98
CA ARG A 23 7.91 -14.54 15.84
C ARG A 23 8.50 -15.54 14.85
N ALA A 24 9.03 -15.08 13.72
CA ALA A 24 9.69 -15.97 12.76
C ALA A 24 10.94 -16.63 13.38
N ALA A 25 11.73 -15.87 14.14
CA ALA A 25 12.89 -16.41 14.85
C ALA A 25 12.50 -17.44 15.91
N LEU A 26 11.45 -17.19 16.70
CA LEU A 26 10.90 -18.14 17.67
C LEU A 26 10.36 -19.43 17.00
N ALA A 27 9.90 -19.32 15.75
CA ALA A 27 9.50 -20.48 14.95
C ALA A 27 10.67 -21.22 14.27
N GLY A 28 11.93 -20.84 14.56
CA GLY A 28 13.13 -21.52 14.10
C GLY A 28 13.84 -20.86 12.89
N ALA A 29 13.42 -19.69 12.45
CA ALA A 29 14.14 -18.96 11.41
C ALA A 29 15.42 -18.32 11.96
N SER A 30 16.53 -18.49 11.24
CA SER A 30 17.78 -17.78 11.55
C SER A 30 17.66 -16.33 11.03
N ARG A 31 17.79 -15.36 11.93
CA ARG A 31 17.74 -13.93 11.60
C ARG A 31 19.14 -13.40 11.29
N ILE A 32 19.28 -12.76 10.16
CA ILE A 32 20.52 -12.08 9.75
C ILE A 32 20.17 -10.61 9.44
N THR A 33 20.95 -9.68 9.99
CA THR A 33 20.84 -8.26 9.68
C THR A 33 21.86 -7.91 8.61
N GLY A 34 21.39 -7.35 7.48
CA GLY A 34 22.29 -7.00 6.39
C GLY A 34 21.53 -6.40 5.20
N THR A 35 22.28 -5.91 4.23
CA THR A 35 21.76 -5.41 2.96
C THR A 35 21.95 -6.46 1.89
N PHE A 36 20.86 -6.86 1.23
CA PHE A 36 20.91 -7.75 0.08
C PHE A 36 21.73 -7.10 -1.06
N GLU A 37 22.65 -7.86 -1.64
CA GLU A 37 23.45 -7.42 -2.78
C GLU A 37 23.00 -8.10 -4.09
N ARG A 38 22.98 -9.44 -4.10
CA ARG A 38 22.66 -10.23 -5.30
C ARG A 38 22.39 -11.70 -4.99
N ILE A 39 21.88 -12.39 -5.99
CA ILE A 39 21.85 -13.86 -6.03
C ILE A 39 22.87 -14.32 -7.04
N ASP A 40 23.90 -15.00 -6.58
CA ASP A 40 24.85 -15.73 -7.44
C ASP A 40 24.37 -17.16 -7.68
N ARG A 41 25.00 -17.87 -8.60
CA ARG A 41 24.70 -19.26 -8.91
C ARG A 41 25.95 -20.12 -8.77
N ASP A 42 25.86 -21.16 -7.96
CA ASP A 42 26.92 -22.15 -7.87
C ASP A 42 27.02 -22.99 -9.17
N PRO A 43 28.12 -23.73 -9.39
CA PRO A 43 28.28 -24.59 -10.58
C PRO A 43 27.15 -25.62 -10.77
N ASP A 44 26.54 -26.09 -9.66
CA ASP A 44 25.39 -27.00 -9.68
C ASP A 44 24.06 -26.27 -9.92
N GLY A 45 24.12 -24.95 -10.09
CA GLY A 45 22.97 -24.09 -10.31
C GLY A 45 22.24 -23.64 -9.06
N THR A 46 22.61 -24.06 -7.86
CA THR A 46 21.99 -23.65 -6.60
C THR A 46 22.12 -22.14 -6.38
N ALA A 47 21.04 -21.50 -5.90
CA ALA A 47 21.08 -20.07 -5.56
C ALA A 47 21.99 -19.83 -4.35
N ARG A 48 22.81 -18.79 -4.45
CA ARG A 48 23.64 -18.26 -3.36
C ARG A 48 23.25 -16.82 -3.13
N VAL A 49 22.55 -16.55 -2.03
CA VAL A 49 22.18 -15.20 -1.62
C VAL A 49 23.39 -14.52 -1.01
N VAL A 50 23.73 -13.34 -1.48
CA VAL A 50 24.87 -12.52 -1.03
C VAL A 50 24.34 -11.25 -0.36
N TRP A 51 24.91 -10.91 0.81
CA TRP A 51 24.59 -9.71 1.55
C TRP A 51 25.84 -9.11 2.23
N ARG A 52 25.69 -7.86 2.71
CA ARG A 52 26.67 -7.18 3.57
C ARG A 52 26.02 -6.74 4.87
N GLU A 53 26.67 -6.99 5.97
CA GLU A 53 26.19 -6.52 7.30
C GLU A 53 26.44 -5.04 7.52
N ALA A 54 27.45 -4.48 6.88
CA ALA A 54 27.76 -3.05 6.89
C ALA A 54 28.07 -2.57 5.47
N ARG A 55 27.83 -1.27 5.20
CA ARG A 55 27.92 -0.65 3.86
C ARG A 55 29.22 -0.95 3.11
N ASN A 56 30.35 -1.03 3.81
CA ASN A 56 31.68 -1.34 3.25
C ASN A 56 32.29 -2.60 3.88
N GLY A 57 31.46 -3.44 4.52
CA GLY A 57 31.90 -4.69 5.13
C GLY A 57 32.13 -5.80 4.11
N PRO A 58 32.71 -6.92 4.55
CA PRO A 58 32.86 -8.11 3.73
C PRO A 58 31.50 -8.65 3.29
N GLU A 59 31.50 -9.34 2.15
CA GLU A 59 30.35 -10.09 1.71
C GLU A 59 30.21 -11.38 2.51
N SER A 60 28.97 -11.65 2.93
CA SER A 60 28.54 -12.93 3.47
C SER A 60 27.60 -13.60 2.47
N SER A 61 27.51 -14.91 2.50
CA SER A 61 26.60 -15.62 1.60
C SER A 61 26.04 -16.91 2.20
N ALA A 62 24.88 -17.31 1.70
CA ALA A 62 24.26 -18.60 2.04
C ALA A 62 23.67 -19.26 0.80
N ARG A 63 23.79 -20.58 0.71
CA ARG A 63 23.12 -21.39 -0.31
C ARG A 63 21.65 -21.57 0.07
N ALA A 64 20.77 -21.46 -0.91
CA ALA A 64 19.34 -21.60 -0.73
C ALA A 64 18.74 -22.50 -1.81
N ARG A 65 17.88 -23.45 -1.41
CA ARG A 65 17.08 -24.23 -2.38
C ARG A 65 16.02 -23.38 -3.06
N THR A 66 15.48 -22.42 -2.33
CA THR A 66 14.50 -21.43 -2.82
C THR A 66 14.73 -20.10 -2.11
N VAL A 67 14.35 -18.99 -2.77
CA VAL A 67 14.45 -17.63 -2.23
C VAL A 67 13.08 -16.96 -2.34
N ILE A 68 12.63 -16.32 -1.25
CA ILE A 68 11.47 -15.43 -1.25
C ILE A 68 11.99 -13.99 -1.16
N GLY A 69 11.83 -13.21 -2.23
CA GLY A 69 12.12 -11.78 -2.24
C GLY A 69 10.96 -10.99 -1.64
N ALA A 70 11.15 -10.45 -0.43
CA ALA A 70 10.19 -9.62 0.28
C ALA A 70 10.84 -8.28 0.68
N ASP A 71 11.71 -7.77 -0.18
CA ASP A 71 12.62 -6.64 0.02
C ASP A 71 12.04 -5.30 -0.46
N GLY A 72 10.70 -5.20 -0.51
CA GLY A 72 9.95 -3.96 -0.69
C GLY A 72 9.87 -3.47 -2.13
N ALA A 73 9.35 -2.27 -2.32
CA ALA A 73 9.03 -1.69 -3.63
C ALA A 73 10.25 -1.47 -4.54
N ARG A 74 11.45 -1.39 -3.96
CA ARG A 74 12.72 -1.27 -4.71
C ARG A 74 13.47 -2.60 -4.78
N SER A 75 12.76 -3.71 -4.67
CA SER A 75 13.30 -5.07 -4.61
C SER A 75 14.49 -5.29 -5.51
N GLY A 76 15.63 -5.62 -4.91
CA GLY A 76 16.84 -6.07 -5.60
C GLY A 76 16.63 -7.48 -6.19
N VAL A 77 15.97 -8.34 -5.42
CA VAL A 77 15.62 -9.71 -5.84
C VAL A 77 14.72 -9.68 -7.07
N ALA A 78 13.64 -8.88 -7.05
CA ALA A 78 12.73 -8.81 -8.19
C ALA A 78 13.43 -8.26 -9.44
N ARG A 79 14.24 -7.21 -9.31
CA ARG A 79 14.95 -6.61 -10.45
C ARG A 79 15.98 -7.55 -11.07
N GLN A 80 16.64 -8.37 -10.26
CA GLN A 80 17.60 -9.33 -10.76
C GLN A 80 16.94 -10.53 -11.44
N GLU A 81 15.87 -11.07 -10.85
CA GLU A 81 15.34 -12.38 -11.22
C GLU A 81 14.08 -12.32 -12.11
N LEU A 82 13.38 -11.17 -12.15
CA LEU A 82 12.11 -11.05 -12.84
C LEU A 82 12.10 -9.96 -13.90
N LYS A 83 11.86 -10.34 -15.13
CA LYS A 83 11.76 -9.40 -16.25
C LYS A 83 10.64 -8.38 -16.03
N GLY A 84 10.98 -7.08 -16.11
CA GLY A 84 10.05 -5.97 -16.01
C GLY A 84 9.73 -5.52 -14.58
N ALA A 85 10.42 -6.06 -13.58
CA ALA A 85 10.27 -5.61 -12.18
C ALA A 85 10.80 -4.18 -11.96
N ASP A 86 11.72 -3.72 -12.83
CA ASP A 86 12.24 -2.36 -12.88
C ASP A 86 11.23 -1.31 -13.37
N ARG A 87 10.09 -1.74 -13.93
CA ARG A 87 9.10 -0.89 -14.60
C ARG A 87 7.73 -0.88 -13.91
N ILE A 88 7.65 -1.28 -12.65
CA ILE A 88 6.40 -1.19 -11.90
C ILE A 88 6.03 0.30 -11.74
N PRO A 89 4.82 0.73 -12.15
CA PRO A 89 4.38 2.09 -11.89
C PRO A 89 4.21 2.29 -10.38
N CYS A 90 4.76 3.37 -9.87
CA CYS A 90 4.71 3.72 -8.44
C CYS A 90 4.18 5.14 -8.26
N VAL A 91 3.46 5.35 -7.18
CA VAL A 91 3.32 6.65 -6.50
C VAL A 91 4.51 6.80 -5.56
N PHE A 92 5.13 7.96 -5.54
CA PHE A 92 6.12 8.31 -4.52
C PHE A 92 5.38 9.02 -3.39
N ALA A 93 5.44 8.44 -2.21
CA ALA A 93 4.87 9.00 -1.00
C ALA A 93 5.96 9.68 -0.17
N TYR A 94 5.57 10.75 0.51
CA TYR A 94 6.34 11.39 1.55
C TYR A 94 5.41 11.75 2.70
N HIS A 95 5.84 11.51 3.92
CA HIS A 95 5.11 11.89 5.11
C HIS A 95 6.03 12.28 6.26
N GLU A 96 5.46 13.03 7.18
CA GLU A 96 6.07 13.40 8.43
C GLU A 96 5.26 12.79 9.57
N ILE A 97 5.97 12.12 10.47
CA ILE A 97 5.41 11.71 11.75
C ILE A 97 5.62 12.88 12.71
N VAL A 98 4.53 13.42 13.20
CA VAL A 98 4.53 14.56 14.08
C VAL A 98 3.99 14.19 15.45
N LYS A 99 4.47 14.85 16.51
CA LYS A 99 3.96 14.69 17.86
C LYS A 99 2.69 15.51 18.03
N VAL A 100 1.63 14.90 18.49
CA VAL A 100 0.39 15.61 18.80
C VAL A 100 0.55 16.33 20.13
N PRO A 101 0.29 17.64 20.22
CA PRO A 101 0.34 18.38 21.50
C PRO A 101 -0.64 17.82 22.52
N GLU A 102 -0.29 17.88 23.80
CA GLU A 102 -1.21 17.62 24.89
C GLU A 102 -2.43 18.57 24.77
N GLY A 103 -3.63 18.01 24.80
CA GLY A 103 -4.87 18.77 24.60
C GLY A 103 -5.30 18.90 23.12
N GLY A 104 -4.54 18.33 22.18
CA GLY A 104 -4.86 18.36 20.74
C GLY A 104 -4.58 19.72 20.10
N ALA A 105 -5.16 19.96 18.95
CA ALA A 105 -5.08 21.23 18.24
C ALA A 105 -6.41 21.52 17.51
N PRO A 106 -6.78 22.80 17.30
CA PRO A 106 -7.92 23.15 16.47
C PRO A 106 -7.83 22.47 15.10
N GLY A 107 -8.91 21.81 14.66
CA GLY A 107 -8.97 21.12 13.37
C GLY A 107 -8.40 19.70 13.36
N PHE A 108 -7.67 19.27 14.38
CA PHE A 108 -7.16 17.90 14.51
C PHE A 108 -8.08 17.05 15.39
N ASP A 109 -8.59 15.96 14.85
CA ASP A 109 -9.41 14.98 15.55
C ASP A 109 -8.61 13.66 15.73
N PRO A 110 -8.25 13.27 16.96
CA PRO A 110 -7.44 12.08 17.21
C PRO A 110 -8.16 10.75 16.88
N HIS A 111 -9.46 10.81 16.58
CA HIS A 111 -10.27 9.65 16.22
C HIS A 111 -10.70 9.62 14.76
N ARG A 112 -10.17 10.54 13.94
CA ARG A 112 -10.54 10.67 12.53
C ARG A 112 -9.34 10.56 11.59
N CYS A 113 -9.42 9.63 10.65
CA CYS A 113 -8.46 9.52 9.54
C CYS A 113 -8.93 10.41 8.39
N ASP A 114 -8.22 11.50 8.12
CA ASP A 114 -8.54 12.41 7.02
C ASP A 114 -7.81 11.99 5.76
N VAL A 115 -8.57 11.82 4.67
CA VAL A 115 -8.06 11.58 3.31
C VAL A 115 -8.49 12.76 2.43
N ILE A 116 -7.51 13.48 1.87
CA ILE A 116 -7.71 14.77 1.22
C ILE A 116 -7.50 14.62 -0.29
N TYR A 117 -8.57 14.77 -1.05
CA TYR A 117 -8.59 14.67 -2.51
C TYR A 117 -8.57 16.05 -3.17
N GLN A 118 -7.42 16.71 -3.17
CA GLN A 118 -7.22 18.02 -3.80
C GLN A 118 -5.98 17.99 -4.68
N GLY A 119 -6.11 18.47 -5.92
CA GLY A 119 -5.02 18.44 -6.91
C GLY A 119 -3.81 19.29 -6.53
N LYS A 120 -4.01 20.34 -5.70
CA LYS A 120 -2.91 21.14 -5.17
C LYS A 120 -1.97 20.34 -4.27
N TYR A 121 -2.48 19.34 -3.53
CA TYR A 121 -1.68 18.47 -2.67
C TYR A 121 -1.26 17.18 -3.39
N SER A 122 -2.14 16.62 -4.22
CA SER A 122 -1.82 15.44 -5.00
C SER A 122 -2.57 15.45 -6.32
N PRO A 123 -1.89 15.57 -7.46
CA PRO A 123 -2.55 15.62 -8.77
C PRO A 123 -3.12 14.29 -9.24
N ASP A 124 -2.68 13.17 -8.65
CA ASP A 124 -2.96 11.81 -9.13
C ASP A 124 -3.06 10.73 -8.04
N PHE A 125 -3.03 11.18 -6.77
CA PHE A 125 -3.24 10.34 -5.60
C PHE A 125 -4.05 11.11 -4.54
N TYR A 126 -3.64 11.08 -3.25
CA TYR A 126 -4.28 11.84 -2.17
C TYR A 126 -3.25 12.30 -1.13
N ALA A 127 -3.67 13.21 -0.27
CA ALA A 127 -2.97 13.55 0.96
C ALA A 127 -3.73 13.02 2.18
N TRP A 128 -3.06 12.89 3.32
CA TRP A 128 -3.66 12.30 4.53
C TRP A 128 -3.19 12.95 5.82
N VAL A 129 -4.05 12.86 6.83
CA VAL A 129 -3.73 13.08 8.24
C VAL A 129 -4.28 11.89 9.03
N PHE A 130 -3.39 11.04 9.52
CA PHE A 130 -3.74 9.81 10.22
C PHE A 130 -3.21 9.83 11.65
N PRO A 131 -4.11 9.91 12.66
CA PRO A 131 -3.71 9.84 14.06
C PRO A 131 -3.14 8.47 14.43
N HIS A 132 -2.15 8.47 15.33
CA HIS A 132 -1.51 7.30 15.93
C HIS A 132 -1.28 7.52 17.44
N GLY A 133 -2.31 7.83 18.19
CA GLY A 133 -2.22 8.14 19.62
C GLY A 133 -1.47 9.45 19.85
N GLU A 134 -0.26 9.39 20.42
CA GLU A 134 0.58 10.57 20.70
C GLU A 134 1.22 11.19 19.45
N THR A 135 1.10 10.54 18.30
CA THR A 135 1.65 11.00 17.02
C THR A 135 0.59 11.05 15.94
N ALA A 136 0.90 11.71 14.84
CA ALA A 136 0.11 11.66 13.61
C ALA A 136 1.03 11.54 12.40
N SER A 137 0.57 10.80 11.38
CA SER A 137 1.20 10.74 10.07
C SER A 137 0.53 11.75 9.16
N ILE A 138 1.29 12.74 8.67
CA ILE A 138 0.82 13.75 7.72
C ILE A 138 1.62 13.61 6.44
N GLY A 139 0.95 13.36 5.33
CA GLY A 139 1.69 13.11 4.10
C GLY A 139 0.83 13.16 2.84
N LEU A 140 1.47 12.89 1.73
CA LEU A 140 0.85 12.84 0.41
C LEU A 140 1.68 11.97 -0.55
N GLY A 141 1.08 11.63 -1.67
CA GLY A 141 1.76 10.88 -2.71
C GLY A 141 1.50 11.43 -4.10
N SER A 142 2.43 11.20 -5.04
CA SER A 142 2.24 11.48 -6.46
C SER A 142 3.07 10.55 -7.34
N ALA A 143 2.53 10.12 -8.48
CA ALA A 143 3.26 9.43 -9.53
C ALA A 143 4.02 10.40 -10.44
N ASN A 144 3.72 11.71 -10.37
CA ASN A 144 4.40 12.73 -11.17
C ASN A 144 5.83 12.92 -10.66
N LYS A 145 6.79 12.54 -11.49
CA LYS A 145 8.21 12.74 -11.18
C LYS A 145 8.51 14.24 -11.05
N GLY A 146 9.19 14.60 -9.95
CA GLY A 146 9.53 16.00 -9.67
C GLY A 146 8.43 16.78 -8.95
N PHE A 147 7.30 16.17 -8.61
CA PHE A 147 6.31 16.81 -7.75
C PHE A 147 6.94 17.12 -6.38
N PRO A 148 6.80 18.36 -5.86
CA PRO A 148 7.50 18.82 -4.66
C PRO A 148 6.82 18.29 -3.38
N LEU A 149 7.00 16.99 -3.09
CA LEU A 149 6.30 16.29 -2.00
C LEU A 149 6.52 16.95 -0.63
N ARG A 150 7.76 17.36 -0.32
CA ARG A 150 8.12 17.96 1.00
C ARG A 150 7.48 19.33 1.18
N GLU A 151 7.64 20.19 0.19
CA GLU A 151 7.10 21.55 0.18
C GLU A 151 5.57 21.51 0.24
N THR A 152 4.97 20.56 -0.47
CA THR A 152 3.51 20.38 -0.47
C THR A 152 3.02 19.81 0.86
N THR A 153 3.76 18.91 1.52
CA THR A 153 3.41 18.44 2.88
C THR A 153 3.50 19.58 3.89
N LYS A 154 4.51 20.45 3.77
CA LYS A 154 4.61 21.65 4.60
C LYS A 154 3.41 22.58 4.41
N ALA A 155 3.05 22.88 3.16
CA ALA A 155 1.87 23.70 2.84
C ALA A 155 0.56 23.07 3.35
N LEU A 156 0.43 21.74 3.28
CA LEU A 156 -0.70 21.02 3.86
C LEU A 156 -0.78 21.23 5.38
N ARG A 157 0.35 21.11 6.09
CA ARG A 157 0.40 21.34 7.53
C ARG A 157 0.02 22.77 7.91
N GLU A 158 0.56 23.76 7.19
CA GLU A 158 0.24 25.18 7.38
C GLU A 158 -1.25 25.46 7.18
N GLU A 159 -1.86 24.96 6.11
CA GLU A 159 -3.28 25.17 5.81
C GLU A 159 -4.21 24.49 6.85
N LEU A 160 -3.79 23.38 7.44
CA LEU A 160 -4.55 22.66 8.47
C LEU A 160 -4.25 23.15 9.90
N GLY A 161 -3.37 24.15 10.08
CA GLY A 161 -2.94 24.60 11.40
C GLY A 161 -2.12 23.58 12.18
N LEU A 162 -1.41 22.68 11.48
CA LEU A 162 -0.59 21.61 12.07
C LEU A 162 0.92 21.87 11.92
N ASP A 163 1.30 23.07 11.49
CA ASP A 163 2.69 23.48 11.30
C ASP A 163 3.47 23.59 12.61
N GLY A 164 2.78 23.93 13.73
CA GLY A 164 3.35 23.95 15.07
C GLY A 164 3.64 22.58 15.68
N PHE A 165 3.23 21.46 15.06
CA PHE A 165 3.51 20.12 15.57
C PHE A 165 4.97 19.76 15.36
N GLU A 166 5.63 19.27 16.42
CA GLU A 166 7.01 18.80 16.36
C GLU A 166 7.15 17.60 15.43
N THR A 167 8.03 17.70 14.42
CA THR A 167 8.34 16.59 13.53
C THR A 167 9.29 15.61 14.20
N VAL A 168 8.83 14.39 14.45
CA VAL A 168 9.62 13.29 15.05
C VAL A 168 10.49 12.63 13.98
N ARG A 169 9.90 12.38 12.78
CA ARG A 169 10.63 11.71 11.69
C ARG A 169 9.96 12.00 10.33
N CYS A 170 10.79 11.97 9.29
CA CYS A 170 10.33 12.11 7.90
C CYS A 170 10.66 10.84 7.12
N GLU A 171 9.71 10.35 6.34
CA GLU A 171 9.87 9.14 5.55
C GLU A 171 9.35 9.35 4.13
N GLY A 172 9.95 8.62 3.19
CA GLY A 172 9.49 8.60 1.81
C GLY A 172 9.77 7.26 1.16
N ALA A 173 8.77 6.73 0.45
CA ALA A 173 8.89 5.45 -0.22
C ALA A 173 8.05 5.41 -1.50
N PRO A 174 8.45 4.63 -2.51
CA PRO A 174 7.59 4.29 -3.62
C PRO A 174 6.51 3.30 -3.18
N ILE A 175 5.30 3.53 -3.65
CA ILE A 175 4.14 2.65 -3.47
C ILE A 175 3.84 2.02 -4.83
N PRO A 176 4.06 0.73 -5.04
CA PRO A 176 3.81 0.07 -6.32
C PRO A 176 2.30 -0.09 -6.54
N LEU A 177 1.82 0.34 -7.70
CA LEU A 177 0.38 0.39 -8.00
C LEU A 177 -0.15 -0.80 -8.78
N LYS A 178 0.71 -1.75 -9.13
CA LYS A 178 0.31 -2.84 -10.02
C LYS A 178 1.08 -4.13 -9.72
N PRO A 179 0.38 -5.26 -9.48
CA PRO A 179 1.02 -6.54 -9.34
C PRO A 179 1.84 -6.93 -10.59
N LEU A 180 3.03 -7.46 -10.38
CA LEU A 180 3.86 -8.01 -11.45
C LEU A 180 3.10 -9.11 -12.21
N LYS A 181 3.38 -9.22 -13.51
CA LYS A 181 2.81 -10.28 -14.37
C LYS A 181 3.31 -11.68 -13.97
N ARG A 182 4.51 -11.75 -13.42
CA ARG A 182 5.13 -12.97 -12.88
C ARG A 182 5.75 -12.65 -11.52
N TRP A 183 5.61 -13.57 -10.56
CA TRP A 183 6.17 -13.47 -9.22
C TRP A 183 7.30 -14.47 -9.01
N ASP A 184 7.54 -15.35 -9.96
CA ASP A 184 8.57 -16.39 -9.91
C ASP A 184 9.48 -16.31 -11.14
N ASN A 185 10.74 -16.73 -10.98
CA ASN A 185 11.70 -16.83 -12.08
C ASN A 185 11.56 -18.15 -12.88
N GLY A 186 10.64 -19.05 -12.48
CA GLY A 186 10.44 -20.37 -13.08
C GLY A 186 11.44 -21.43 -12.63
N ARG A 187 12.27 -21.12 -11.61
CA ARG A 187 13.31 -22.01 -11.11
C ARG A 187 13.28 -22.13 -9.59
N ASP A 188 13.63 -21.11 -8.84
CA ASP A 188 13.84 -21.18 -7.39
C ASP A 188 13.60 -19.86 -6.65
N VAL A 189 13.18 -18.80 -7.32
CA VAL A 189 12.89 -17.50 -6.71
C VAL A 189 11.42 -17.13 -6.89
N VAL A 190 10.78 -16.64 -5.82
CA VAL A 190 9.45 -16.05 -5.82
C VAL A 190 9.47 -14.75 -5.03
N VAL A 191 8.66 -13.74 -5.42
CA VAL A 191 8.55 -12.46 -4.71
C VAL A 191 7.19 -12.30 -4.04
N ALA A 192 7.14 -11.49 -2.97
CA ALA A 192 5.94 -11.23 -2.20
C ALA A 192 5.87 -9.75 -1.74
N GLY A 193 4.71 -9.31 -1.31
CA GLY A 193 4.50 -7.93 -0.82
C GLY A 193 4.77 -6.89 -1.90
N ASP A 194 5.33 -5.76 -1.51
CA ASP A 194 5.63 -4.66 -2.42
C ASP A 194 6.62 -5.06 -3.53
N ALA A 195 7.50 -6.04 -3.26
CA ALA A 195 8.38 -6.61 -4.28
C ALA A 195 7.60 -7.29 -5.42
N ALA A 196 6.40 -7.78 -5.14
CA ALA A 196 5.47 -8.32 -6.12
C ALA A 196 4.47 -7.28 -6.66
N GLY A 197 4.51 -6.04 -6.15
CA GLY A 197 3.63 -4.95 -6.54
C GLY A 197 2.22 -5.02 -5.95
N VAL A 198 2.04 -5.62 -4.79
CA VAL A 198 0.71 -5.88 -4.21
C VAL A 198 0.29 -4.84 -3.17
N VAL A 199 0.32 -3.59 -3.55
CA VAL A 199 -0.33 -2.51 -2.81
C VAL A 199 -1.64 -2.13 -3.51
N ALA A 200 -2.72 -1.93 -2.77
CA ALA A 200 -4.02 -1.57 -3.35
C ALA A 200 -3.95 -0.18 -4.02
N PRO A 201 -4.25 -0.05 -5.32
CA PRO A 201 -3.93 1.14 -6.08
C PRO A 201 -4.56 2.44 -5.53
N ALA A 202 -5.85 2.42 -5.24
CA ALA A 202 -6.57 3.64 -4.84
C ALA A 202 -6.34 4.03 -3.37
N SER A 203 -6.05 3.06 -2.49
CA SER A 203 -5.94 3.30 -1.04
C SER A 203 -4.51 3.29 -0.52
N GLY A 204 -3.53 2.82 -1.30
CA GLY A 204 -2.15 2.66 -0.81
C GLY A 204 -2.00 1.58 0.27
N GLU A 205 -3.03 0.76 0.51
CA GLU A 205 -2.99 -0.29 1.53
C GLU A 205 -2.07 -1.43 1.08
N GLY A 206 -1.00 -1.67 1.83
CA GLY A 206 0.01 -2.70 1.55
C GLY A 206 0.11 -3.80 2.59
N ILE A 207 -0.11 -3.51 3.89
CA ILE A 207 0.18 -4.43 5.01
C ILE A 207 -0.58 -5.75 4.86
N TYR A 208 -1.90 -5.70 4.72
CA TYR A 208 -2.72 -6.89 4.56
C TYR A 208 -2.31 -7.72 3.33
N TYR A 209 -2.14 -7.05 2.19
CA TYR A 209 -1.78 -7.73 0.94
C TYR A 209 -0.36 -8.30 0.97
N ALA A 210 0.58 -7.64 1.66
CA ALA A 210 1.93 -8.17 1.86
C ALA A 210 1.91 -9.45 2.72
N MET A 211 1.11 -9.48 3.79
CA MET A 211 0.95 -10.66 4.64
C MET A 211 0.31 -11.83 3.88
N VAL A 212 -0.75 -11.56 3.08
CA VAL A 212 -1.38 -12.58 2.23
C VAL A 212 -0.39 -13.09 1.18
N ALA A 213 0.30 -12.19 0.47
CA ALA A 213 1.28 -12.57 -0.54
C ALA A 213 2.45 -13.37 0.06
N GLY A 214 2.89 -13.01 1.27
CA GLY A 214 3.92 -13.74 2.02
C GLY A 214 3.49 -15.17 2.32
N ARG A 215 2.26 -15.39 2.78
CA ARG A 215 1.69 -16.72 3.01
C ARG A 215 1.60 -17.52 1.71
N GLU A 216 1.06 -16.94 0.65
CA GLU A 216 0.94 -17.63 -0.64
C GLU A 216 2.32 -17.97 -1.25
N ALA A 217 3.34 -17.16 -1.00
CA ALA A 217 4.71 -17.45 -1.40
C ALA A 217 5.30 -18.60 -0.57
N ALA A 218 5.08 -18.63 0.75
CA ALA A 218 5.52 -19.71 1.62
C ALA A 218 4.89 -21.05 1.23
N ASP A 219 3.56 -21.10 1.04
CA ASP A 219 2.84 -22.31 0.59
C ASP A 219 3.35 -22.80 -0.78
N ALA A 220 3.65 -21.89 -1.69
CA ALA A 220 4.18 -22.23 -3.01
C ALA A 220 5.61 -22.78 -2.93
N VAL A 221 6.44 -22.25 -2.02
CA VAL A 221 7.80 -22.76 -1.74
C VAL A 221 7.73 -24.13 -1.10
N GLU A 222 6.87 -24.34 -0.10
CA GLU A 222 6.66 -25.65 0.52
C GLU A 222 6.29 -26.69 -0.53
N LEU A 223 5.32 -26.40 -1.40
CA LEU A 223 4.93 -27.29 -2.48
C LEU A 223 6.06 -27.54 -3.48
N CYS A 224 6.86 -26.52 -3.79
CA CYS A 224 8.03 -26.64 -4.66
C CYS A 224 9.07 -27.60 -4.07
N LEU A 225 9.38 -27.44 -2.78
CA LEU A 225 10.34 -28.29 -2.06
C LEU A 225 9.84 -29.73 -1.90
N ALA A 226 8.55 -29.92 -1.63
CA ALA A 226 7.94 -31.25 -1.48
C ALA A 226 7.88 -32.04 -2.80
N THR A 227 7.66 -31.34 -3.92
CA THR A 227 7.46 -32.00 -5.22
C THR A 227 8.68 -31.97 -6.14
N GLY A 228 9.69 -31.16 -5.82
CA GLY A 228 10.83 -30.89 -6.70
C GLY A 228 10.48 -30.10 -7.96
N LYS A 229 9.24 -29.54 -8.06
CA LYS A 229 8.74 -28.88 -9.27
C LYS A 229 8.74 -27.36 -9.12
N ALA A 230 9.65 -26.66 -9.79
CA ALA A 230 9.72 -25.20 -9.81
C ALA A 230 8.39 -24.52 -10.25
N SER A 231 7.58 -25.20 -11.06
CA SER A 231 6.27 -24.69 -11.51
C SER A 231 5.29 -24.45 -10.35
N ALA A 232 5.51 -25.04 -9.17
CA ALA A 232 4.73 -24.81 -7.96
C ALA A 232 4.80 -23.33 -7.51
N LEU A 233 5.92 -22.64 -7.71
CA LEU A 233 6.10 -21.24 -7.33
C LEU A 233 5.07 -20.31 -8.01
N LYS A 234 4.57 -20.67 -9.19
CA LYS A 234 3.50 -19.91 -9.89
C LYS A 234 2.21 -19.86 -9.10
N GLN A 235 2.00 -20.77 -8.14
CA GLN A 235 0.78 -20.80 -7.35
C GLN A 235 0.64 -19.57 -6.45
N ALA A 236 1.73 -18.99 -5.97
CA ALA A 236 1.69 -17.76 -5.16
C ALA A 236 0.86 -16.66 -5.85
N ARG A 237 1.26 -16.27 -7.05
CA ARG A 237 0.51 -15.26 -7.83
C ARG A 237 -0.90 -15.74 -8.22
N LYS A 238 -1.02 -16.99 -8.67
CA LYS A 238 -2.31 -17.52 -9.14
C LYS A 238 -3.38 -17.49 -8.05
N ARG A 239 -3.04 -17.89 -6.82
CA ARG A 239 -3.95 -17.89 -5.68
C ARG A 239 -4.29 -16.46 -5.26
N PHE A 240 -3.30 -15.59 -5.10
CA PHE A 240 -3.49 -14.19 -4.79
C PHE A 240 -4.42 -13.49 -5.81
N MET A 241 -4.14 -13.61 -7.11
CA MET A 241 -4.93 -12.96 -8.16
C MET A 241 -6.35 -13.55 -8.30
N ARG A 242 -6.53 -14.81 -7.97
CA ARG A 242 -7.88 -15.41 -7.91
C ARG A 242 -8.74 -14.78 -6.83
N GLN A 243 -8.14 -14.46 -5.68
CA GLN A 243 -8.84 -13.89 -4.52
C GLN A 243 -8.99 -12.37 -4.65
N HIS A 244 -7.95 -11.66 -5.02
CA HIS A 244 -7.87 -10.20 -4.96
C HIS A 244 -7.79 -9.50 -6.33
N GLY A 245 -7.58 -10.23 -7.42
CA GLY A 245 -7.32 -9.63 -8.74
C GLY A 245 -8.43 -8.72 -9.24
N ARG A 246 -9.71 -9.03 -8.93
CA ARG A 246 -10.86 -8.17 -9.29
C ARG A 246 -10.86 -6.87 -8.49
N VAL A 247 -10.54 -6.94 -7.19
CA VAL A 247 -10.43 -5.74 -6.32
C VAL A 247 -9.33 -4.83 -6.85
N PHE A 248 -8.16 -5.37 -7.16
CA PHE A 248 -7.04 -4.60 -7.74
C PHE A 248 -7.39 -3.95 -9.08
N LEU A 249 -8.12 -4.66 -9.94
CA LEU A 249 -8.57 -4.10 -11.22
C LEU A 249 -9.50 -2.90 -11.00
N ILE A 250 -10.52 -3.05 -10.14
CA ILE A 250 -11.50 -2.00 -9.86
C ILE A 250 -10.83 -0.80 -9.20
N LEU A 251 -10.00 -1.01 -8.18
CA LEU A 251 -9.26 0.07 -7.52
C LEU A 251 -8.31 0.79 -8.48
N GLY A 252 -7.68 0.07 -9.41
CA GLY A 252 -6.85 0.68 -10.44
C GLY A 252 -7.63 1.55 -11.41
N ILE A 253 -8.84 1.12 -11.82
CA ILE A 253 -9.75 1.92 -12.64
C ILE A 253 -10.22 3.16 -11.86
N MET A 254 -10.61 2.99 -10.60
CA MET A 254 -11.05 4.08 -9.73
C MET A 254 -9.95 5.14 -9.58
N GLN A 255 -8.72 4.74 -9.28
CA GLN A 255 -7.60 5.66 -9.17
C GLN A 255 -7.37 6.43 -10.47
N TYR A 256 -7.28 5.74 -11.59
CA TYR A 256 -7.06 6.37 -12.90
C TYR A 256 -8.17 7.35 -13.27
N PHE A 257 -9.42 7.01 -12.98
CA PHE A 257 -10.56 7.82 -13.37
C PHE A 257 -10.82 8.96 -12.38
N TRP A 258 -11.02 8.65 -11.09
CA TRP A 258 -11.48 9.64 -10.11
C TRP A 258 -10.39 10.64 -9.72
N TYR A 259 -9.11 10.23 -9.71
CA TYR A 259 -8.03 11.11 -9.26
C TYR A 259 -7.45 12.00 -10.36
N SER A 260 -7.96 11.91 -11.58
CA SER A 260 -7.38 12.57 -12.76
C SER A 260 -7.69 14.06 -12.92
N SER A 261 -8.64 14.63 -12.16
CA SER A 261 -8.95 16.08 -12.15
C SER A 261 -9.72 16.47 -10.90
N ASP A 262 -9.64 17.75 -10.49
CA ASP A 262 -10.36 18.25 -9.31
C ASP A 262 -11.87 18.08 -9.45
N LYS A 263 -12.43 18.32 -10.63
CA LYS A 263 -13.85 18.07 -10.90
C LYS A 263 -14.27 16.62 -10.66
N ARG A 264 -13.41 15.65 -10.98
CA ARG A 264 -13.68 14.22 -10.72
C ARG A 264 -13.48 13.87 -9.26
N ARG A 265 -12.44 14.41 -8.61
CA ARG A 265 -12.21 14.21 -7.17
C ARG A 265 -13.39 14.74 -6.37
N GLU A 266 -13.90 15.93 -6.70
CA GLU A 266 -15.07 16.52 -6.05
C GLU A 266 -16.31 15.62 -6.18
N ARG A 267 -16.55 15.10 -7.37
CA ARG A 267 -17.64 14.13 -7.60
C ARG A 267 -17.45 12.83 -6.80
N PHE A 268 -16.22 12.34 -6.73
CA PHE A 268 -15.90 11.16 -5.93
C PHE A 268 -16.17 11.40 -4.44
N VAL A 269 -15.73 12.52 -3.89
CA VAL A 269 -16.00 12.90 -2.50
C VAL A 269 -17.50 13.03 -2.25
N LYS A 270 -18.23 13.69 -3.15
CA LYS A 270 -19.70 13.81 -3.08
C LYS A 270 -20.40 12.44 -3.10
N MET A 271 -19.91 11.52 -3.93
CA MET A 271 -20.42 10.15 -3.97
C MET A 271 -20.18 9.41 -2.64
N CYS A 272 -19.08 9.70 -1.93
CA CYS A 272 -18.78 9.13 -0.63
C CYS A 272 -19.71 9.61 0.50
N GLU A 273 -20.56 10.62 0.26
CA GLU A 273 -21.61 11.02 1.20
C GLU A 273 -22.83 10.06 1.18
N ASP A 274 -22.99 9.29 0.12
CA ASP A 274 -24.09 8.34 -0.02
C ASP A 274 -23.96 7.16 0.97
N PRO A 275 -24.98 6.89 1.82
CA PRO A 275 -24.93 5.81 2.80
C PRO A 275 -24.70 4.41 2.21
N ASP A 276 -25.23 4.11 1.01
CA ASP A 276 -25.00 2.84 0.34
C ASP A 276 -23.52 2.72 -0.10
N VAL A 277 -22.93 3.81 -0.63
CA VAL A 277 -21.52 3.86 -1.00
C VAL A 277 -20.65 3.68 0.24
N GLN A 278 -20.96 4.37 1.34
CA GLN A 278 -20.23 4.23 2.60
C GLN A 278 -20.27 2.79 3.10
N ARG A 279 -21.45 2.19 3.19
CA ARG A 279 -21.65 0.81 3.65
C ARG A 279 -20.92 -0.20 2.77
N LEU A 280 -21.12 -0.13 1.45
CA LEU A 280 -20.46 -1.06 0.51
C LEU A 280 -18.94 -0.90 0.50
N THR A 281 -18.44 0.34 0.61
CA THR A 281 -17.00 0.62 0.68
C THR A 281 -16.42 0.06 1.97
N TRP A 282 -17.08 0.29 3.10
CA TRP A 282 -16.65 -0.22 4.40
C TRP A 282 -16.64 -1.75 4.44
N ASP A 283 -17.73 -2.39 4.00
CA ASP A 283 -17.84 -3.85 3.94
C ASP A 283 -16.76 -4.45 3.01
N ALA A 284 -16.53 -3.83 1.84
CA ALA A 284 -15.49 -4.28 0.91
C ALA A 284 -14.08 -4.09 1.51
N TYR A 285 -13.86 -2.98 2.23
CA TYR A 285 -12.60 -2.70 2.90
C TYR A 285 -12.32 -3.71 4.02
N MET A 286 -13.30 -3.99 4.89
CA MET A 286 -13.17 -4.95 5.99
C MET A 286 -12.99 -6.38 5.49
N ASN A 287 -13.77 -6.80 4.51
CA ASN A 287 -13.76 -8.18 3.99
C ASN A 287 -12.70 -8.40 2.89
N LYS A 288 -12.04 -7.34 2.41
CA LYS A 288 -11.06 -7.37 1.29
C LYS A 288 -11.58 -8.07 0.04
N GLN A 289 -12.90 -8.01 -0.16
CA GLN A 289 -13.63 -8.62 -1.27
C GLN A 289 -14.75 -7.69 -1.72
N LEU A 290 -15.12 -7.82 -2.99
CA LEU A 290 -16.31 -7.12 -3.49
C LEU A 290 -17.56 -7.70 -2.81
N VAL A 291 -18.33 -6.83 -2.18
CA VAL A 291 -19.58 -7.22 -1.54
C VAL A 291 -20.58 -7.67 -2.61
N ARG A 292 -21.04 -8.91 -2.52
CA ARG A 292 -22.03 -9.50 -3.46
C ARG A 292 -23.45 -9.54 -2.87
N ALA A 293 -23.57 -9.25 -1.58
CA ALA A 293 -24.78 -9.53 -0.81
C ALA A 293 -25.94 -8.55 -1.10
N ASP A 294 -25.70 -7.41 -1.74
CA ASP A 294 -26.74 -6.42 -2.05
C ASP A 294 -26.67 -5.96 -3.52
N PRO A 295 -27.24 -6.76 -4.47
CA PRO A 295 -27.25 -6.39 -5.89
C PRO A 295 -27.98 -5.07 -6.15
N MET A 296 -29.02 -4.75 -5.35
CA MET A 296 -29.81 -3.51 -5.54
C MET A 296 -29.03 -2.28 -5.11
N ALA A 297 -28.20 -2.37 -4.04
CA ALA A 297 -27.32 -1.28 -3.67
C ALA A 297 -26.25 -1.03 -4.77
N HIS A 298 -25.66 -2.08 -5.33
CA HIS A 298 -24.74 -1.93 -6.47
C HIS A 298 -25.40 -1.31 -7.69
N VAL A 299 -26.65 -1.69 -7.98
CA VAL A 299 -27.43 -1.08 -9.08
C VAL A 299 -27.72 0.39 -8.78
N ARG A 300 -28.17 0.72 -7.56
CA ARG A 300 -28.39 2.13 -7.15
C ARG A 300 -27.14 2.96 -7.26
N VAL A 301 -26.02 2.47 -6.73
CA VAL A 301 -24.70 3.16 -6.82
C VAL A 301 -24.29 3.30 -8.28
N PHE A 302 -24.41 2.27 -9.11
CA PHE A 302 -24.08 2.34 -10.54
C PHE A 302 -24.88 3.45 -11.26
N PHE A 303 -26.21 3.54 -11.05
CA PHE A 303 -27.01 4.59 -11.67
C PHE A 303 -26.71 5.97 -11.11
N LYS A 304 -26.41 6.12 -9.81
CA LYS A 304 -25.95 7.37 -9.21
C LYS A 304 -24.59 7.78 -9.80
N ASP A 305 -23.65 6.83 -9.91
CA ASP A 305 -22.34 7.05 -10.53
C ASP A 305 -22.47 7.48 -12.00
N MET A 306 -23.34 6.83 -12.75
CA MET A 306 -23.66 7.24 -14.13
C MET A 306 -24.25 8.64 -14.20
N GLY A 307 -25.13 9.01 -13.28
CA GLY A 307 -25.66 10.37 -13.17
C GLY A 307 -24.58 11.40 -12.88
N HIS A 308 -23.66 11.10 -11.97
CA HIS A 308 -22.50 11.93 -11.69
C HIS A 308 -21.49 11.97 -12.85
N LEU A 309 -21.26 10.86 -13.52
CA LEU A 309 -20.42 10.77 -14.71
C LEU A 309 -20.92 11.60 -15.86
N LEU A 310 -22.23 11.52 -16.15
CA LEU A 310 -22.89 12.24 -17.24
C LEU A 310 -23.14 13.72 -16.90
N GLY A 311 -22.87 14.14 -15.66
CA GLY A 311 -23.08 15.54 -15.25
C GLY A 311 -24.54 15.94 -15.08
N ILE A 312 -25.43 14.95 -14.95
CA ILE A 312 -26.89 15.16 -14.79
C ILE A 312 -27.20 15.66 -13.37
N THR A 313 -26.40 15.29 -12.36
CA THR A 313 -26.49 15.81 -11.00
C THR A 313 -25.67 17.11 -10.88
N LYS A 314 -26.34 18.22 -10.53
CA LYS A 314 -25.67 19.49 -10.22
C LYS A 314 -24.84 19.31 -8.95
N VAL A 315 -23.54 19.58 -9.05
CA VAL A 315 -22.62 19.65 -7.90
C VAL A 315 -22.67 21.10 -7.41
N GLU A 316 -23.31 21.36 -6.27
CA GLU A 316 -23.13 22.62 -5.57
C GLU A 316 -21.76 22.63 -4.91
N PRO A 317 -20.98 23.71 -5.02
CA PRO A 317 -19.70 23.79 -4.31
C PRO A 317 -19.95 23.69 -2.81
N VAL A 318 -19.20 22.82 -2.14
CA VAL A 318 -19.22 22.70 -0.68
C VAL A 318 -18.77 24.05 -0.11
N THR A 319 -19.70 24.80 0.47
CA THR A 319 -19.37 25.97 1.27
C THR A 319 -18.51 25.50 2.43
N GLN A 320 -17.33 26.08 2.58
CA GLN A 320 -16.49 25.84 3.75
C GLN A 320 -17.34 26.05 5.00
N VAL A 321 -17.42 25.02 5.84
CA VAL A 321 -18.05 25.14 7.15
C VAL A 321 -17.20 26.14 7.93
N PRO A 322 -17.78 27.26 8.44
CA PRO A 322 -17.04 28.14 9.32
C PRO A 322 -16.62 27.36 10.55
N ALA A 323 -15.39 27.51 10.97
CA ALA A 323 -14.93 27.03 12.27
C ALA A 323 -15.68 27.82 13.34
N GLU A 324 -16.61 27.19 14.05
CA GLU A 324 -17.12 27.65 15.34
C GLU A 324 -16.26 27.03 16.47
#